data_7b185ce87910c1113d520badad57c56d
#
_entry.id   7b185ce87910c1113d520badad57c56d
#
_cell.length_a   1.000
_cell.length_b   1.000
_cell.length_c   1.000
_cell.angle_alpha   90.00
_cell.angle_beta   90.00
_cell.angle_gamma   90.00
#
_symmetry.space_group_name_H-M   'P 1'
#
loop_
_entity.id
_entity.type
_entity.pdbx_description
1 polymer ?
#
loop_
_entity_poly.entity_id
_entity_poly.type
_entity_poly.pdbx_seq_one_letter_code
_entity_poly.pdbx_strand_id
1 'polypeptide(L)'
;SAAIAVTALVFGVIEAGVYGFGDPRVVVALLAAAVAAVGFVVIEKRSASPMLDLDLFRSRAFTATTLVAMIAFLALIGFIFVLSMYFGLVQQLGTVEAGWRLALMNGASMLVGGLAGKMMHRIHARFLIGGGLLMVAGAQFALLTLDAHTSFAAISWRLVVLGLGMGLVMAPMTATAVSAVPYH
;
A
#
# COMPACT_ATOMS: atom_id res chain seq x y z
N SER A 1 -9.44 14.09 -16.65
CA SER A 1 -10.32 12.89 -16.64
C SER A 1 -9.92 11.89 -15.55
N ALA A 2 -8.62 11.54 -15.39
CA ALA A 2 -8.17 10.64 -14.33
C ALA A 2 -8.54 11.14 -12.92
N ALA A 3 -8.33 12.44 -12.63
CA ALA A 3 -8.68 13.04 -11.34
C ALA A 3 -10.17 12.87 -11.02
N ILE A 4 -11.06 13.05 -11.99
CA ILE A 4 -12.51 12.88 -11.81
C ILE A 4 -12.84 11.42 -11.47
N ALA A 5 -12.22 10.45 -12.18
CA ALA A 5 -12.43 9.02 -11.92
C ALA A 5 -11.99 8.64 -10.49
N VAL A 6 -10.81 9.10 -10.07
CA VAL A 6 -10.27 8.82 -8.74
C VAL A 6 -11.13 9.50 -7.66
N THR A 7 -11.50 10.77 -7.84
CA THR A 7 -12.34 11.50 -6.87
C THR A 7 -13.70 10.83 -6.70
N ALA A 8 -14.36 10.47 -7.80
CA ALA A 8 -15.65 9.79 -7.76
C ALA A 8 -15.56 8.40 -7.12
N LEU A 9 -14.47 7.66 -7.38
CA LEU A 9 -14.23 6.36 -6.76
C LEU A 9 -14.03 6.50 -5.25
N VAL A 10 -13.15 7.42 -4.82
CA VAL A 10 -12.85 7.64 -3.40
C VAL A 10 -14.11 8.11 -2.67
N PHE A 11 -14.84 9.05 -3.23
CA PHE A 11 -16.12 9.51 -2.67
C PHE A 11 -17.11 8.35 -2.53
N GLY A 12 -17.32 7.57 -3.59
CA GLY A 12 -18.23 6.42 -3.57
C GLY A 12 -17.85 5.36 -2.53
N VAL A 13 -16.57 5.08 -2.35
CA VAL A 13 -16.08 4.11 -1.33
C VAL A 13 -16.25 4.66 0.09
N ILE A 14 -16.02 5.95 0.32
CA ILE A 14 -16.20 6.58 1.63
C ILE A 14 -17.69 6.57 2.01
N GLU A 15 -18.56 7.00 1.11
CA GLU A 15 -20.00 7.01 1.34
C GLU A 15 -20.58 5.60 1.51
N ALA A 16 -20.01 4.59 0.83
CA ALA A 16 -20.38 3.19 1.00
C ALA A 16 -20.13 2.68 2.43
N GLY A 17 -19.09 3.19 3.11
CA GLY A 17 -18.81 2.89 4.50
C GLY A 17 -19.84 3.44 5.48
N VAL A 18 -20.53 4.53 5.12
CA VAL A 18 -21.52 5.21 5.97
C VAL A 18 -22.94 4.73 5.66
N TYR A 19 -23.32 4.68 4.38
CA TYR A 19 -24.70 4.42 3.93
C TYR A 19 -24.89 3.01 3.35
N GLY A 20 -23.82 2.26 3.16
CA GLY A 20 -23.85 0.94 2.52
C GLY A 20 -23.85 1.02 1.00
N PHE A 21 -23.48 -0.10 0.36
CA PHE A 21 -23.34 -0.20 -1.10
C PHE A 21 -24.69 -0.10 -1.86
N GLY A 22 -25.82 -0.23 -1.18
CA GLY A 22 -27.16 -0.13 -1.78
C GLY A 22 -27.73 1.28 -1.87
N ASP A 23 -27.06 2.27 -1.28
CA ASP A 23 -27.55 3.66 -1.33
C ASP A 23 -27.41 4.22 -2.75
N PRO A 24 -28.47 4.90 -3.29
CA PRO A 24 -28.43 5.48 -4.63
C PRO A 24 -27.25 6.44 -4.86
N ARG A 25 -26.83 7.17 -3.85
CA ARG A 25 -25.68 8.11 -3.93
C ARG A 25 -24.38 7.36 -4.18
N VAL A 26 -24.18 6.25 -3.47
CA VAL A 26 -23.01 5.39 -3.62
C VAL A 26 -22.99 4.75 -5.01
N VAL A 27 -24.13 4.21 -5.44
CA VAL A 27 -24.27 3.60 -6.77
C VAL A 27 -23.97 4.62 -7.88
N VAL A 28 -24.53 5.83 -7.79
CA VAL A 28 -24.28 6.90 -8.76
C VAL A 28 -22.80 7.31 -8.76
N ALA A 29 -22.18 7.46 -7.60
CA ALA A 29 -20.75 7.80 -7.50
C ALA A 29 -19.85 6.73 -8.11
N LEU A 30 -20.11 5.45 -7.83
CA LEU A 30 -19.36 4.34 -8.38
C LEU A 30 -19.57 4.18 -9.90
N LEU A 31 -20.78 4.40 -10.39
CA LEU A 31 -21.07 4.42 -11.84
C LEU A 31 -20.34 5.59 -12.51
N ALA A 32 -20.36 6.77 -11.93
CA ALA A 32 -19.63 7.93 -12.44
C ALA A 32 -18.11 7.67 -12.46
N ALA A 33 -17.57 7.01 -11.43
CA ALA A 33 -16.17 6.60 -11.39
C ALA A 33 -15.83 5.61 -12.52
N ALA A 34 -16.68 4.61 -12.74
CA ALA A 34 -16.50 3.63 -13.80
C ALA A 34 -16.55 4.28 -15.20
N VAL A 35 -17.54 5.14 -15.45
CA VAL A 35 -17.67 5.88 -16.73
C VAL A 35 -16.46 6.81 -16.94
N ALA A 36 -16.01 7.52 -15.92
CA ALA A 36 -14.85 8.39 -15.99
C ALA A 36 -13.55 7.61 -16.23
N ALA A 37 -13.41 6.42 -15.62
CA ALA A 37 -12.26 5.53 -15.83
C ALA A 37 -12.23 4.98 -17.26
N VAL A 38 -13.36 4.53 -17.79
CA VAL A 38 -13.47 4.08 -19.20
C VAL A 38 -13.16 5.24 -20.14
N GLY A 39 -13.72 6.43 -19.89
CA GLY A 39 -13.45 7.64 -20.65
C GLY A 39 -11.96 8.00 -20.65
N PHE A 40 -11.30 7.90 -19.49
CA PHE A 40 -9.85 8.09 -19.37
C PHE A 40 -9.07 7.12 -20.25
N VAL A 41 -9.36 5.82 -20.18
CA VAL A 41 -8.69 4.79 -20.98
C VAL A 41 -8.88 5.04 -22.48
N VAL A 42 -10.08 5.44 -22.90
CA VAL A 42 -10.38 5.75 -24.33
C VAL A 42 -9.59 6.98 -24.80
N ILE A 43 -9.52 8.03 -23.97
CA ILE A 43 -8.78 9.25 -24.29
C ILE A 43 -7.29 8.95 -24.37
N GLU A 44 -6.76 8.18 -23.41
CA GLU A 44 -5.35 7.81 -23.31
C GLU A 44 -4.90 7.00 -24.54
N LYS A 45 -5.73 6.05 -24.98
CA LYS A 45 -5.47 5.27 -26.20
C LYS A 45 -5.48 6.09 -27.49
N ARG A 46 -6.15 7.23 -27.50
CA ARG A 46 -6.24 8.12 -28.67
C ARG A 46 -5.27 9.30 -28.61
N SER A 47 -4.58 9.48 -27.49
CA SER A 47 -3.64 10.58 -27.30
C SER A 47 -2.33 10.33 -28.07
N ALA A 48 -1.83 11.34 -28.74
CA ALA A 48 -0.53 11.28 -29.44
C ALA A 48 0.66 11.26 -28.46
N SER A 49 0.47 11.73 -27.21
CA SER A 49 1.43 11.67 -26.11
C SER A 49 0.73 11.14 -24.86
N PRO A 50 0.57 9.81 -24.72
CA PRO A 50 -0.09 9.23 -23.58
C PRO A 50 0.72 9.45 -22.29
N MET A 51 0.03 9.84 -21.21
CA MET A 51 0.64 9.96 -19.88
C MET A 51 0.94 8.59 -19.28
N LEU A 52 0.16 7.56 -19.66
CA LEU A 52 0.33 6.17 -19.26
C LEU A 52 0.39 5.31 -20.51
N ASP A 53 1.52 4.63 -20.72
CA ASP A 53 1.63 3.63 -21.77
C ASP A 53 0.82 2.39 -21.39
N LEU A 54 -0.44 2.35 -21.87
CA LEU A 54 -1.37 1.25 -21.60
C LEU A 54 -0.92 -0.07 -22.21
N ASP A 55 0.00 -0.05 -23.18
CA ASP A 55 0.55 -1.27 -23.76
C ASP A 55 1.44 -2.04 -22.78
N LEU A 56 1.97 -1.38 -21.74
CA LEU A 56 2.68 -2.04 -20.65
C LEU A 56 1.79 -3.07 -19.92
N PHE A 57 0.47 -2.82 -19.83
CA PHE A 57 -0.49 -3.75 -19.23
C PHE A 57 -0.77 -5.00 -20.08
N ARG A 58 -0.31 -5.04 -21.33
CA ARG A 58 -0.34 -6.27 -22.15
C ARG A 58 0.71 -7.28 -21.68
N SER A 59 1.77 -6.81 -21.01
CA SER A 59 2.74 -7.68 -20.34
C SER A 59 2.12 -8.29 -19.08
N ARG A 60 2.01 -9.62 -19.06
CA ARG A 60 1.52 -10.36 -17.89
C ARG A 60 2.37 -10.08 -16.64
N ALA A 61 3.69 -9.95 -16.83
CA ALA A 61 4.61 -9.65 -15.73
C ALA A 61 4.34 -8.26 -15.15
N PHE A 62 4.16 -7.24 -15.97
CA PHE A 62 3.86 -5.87 -15.53
C PHE A 62 2.52 -5.80 -14.79
N THR A 63 1.47 -6.41 -15.37
CA THR A 63 0.13 -6.42 -14.76
C THR A 63 0.15 -7.16 -13.41
N ALA A 64 0.80 -8.31 -13.33
CA ALA A 64 0.92 -9.07 -12.08
C ALA A 64 1.68 -8.26 -11.01
N THR A 65 2.80 -7.63 -11.38
CA THR A 65 3.58 -6.80 -10.42
C THR A 65 2.79 -5.60 -9.93
N THR A 66 2.06 -4.92 -10.82
CA THR A 66 1.21 -3.78 -10.45
C THR A 66 0.08 -4.21 -9.53
N LEU A 67 -0.56 -5.36 -9.80
CA LEU A 67 -1.64 -5.89 -8.97
C LEU A 67 -1.14 -6.29 -7.59
N VAL A 68 0.00 -6.96 -7.51
CA VAL A 68 0.66 -7.30 -6.24
C VAL A 68 1.02 -6.04 -5.46
N ALA A 69 1.56 -5.02 -6.12
CA ALA A 69 1.86 -3.74 -5.51
C ALA A 69 0.60 -3.07 -4.94
N MET A 70 -0.48 -3.02 -5.72
CA MET A 70 -1.74 -2.42 -5.30
C MET A 70 -2.32 -3.14 -4.07
N ILE A 71 -2.36 -4.47 -4.07
CA ILE A 71 -2.85 -5.27 -2.95
C ILE A 71 -1.96 -5.06 -1.71
N ALA A 72 -0.63 -5.05 -1.89
CA ALA A 72 0.31 -4.84 -0.80
C ALA A 72 0.14 -3.45 -0.15
N PHE A 73 0.00 -2.40 -0.95
CA PHE A 73 -0.25 -1.05 -0.44
C PHE A 73 -1.60 -0.94 0.29
N LEU A 74 -2.64 -1.53 -0.26
CA LEU A 74 -3.98 -1.51 0.34
C LEU A 74 -3.98 -2.26 1.68
N ALA A 75 -3.35 -3.43 1.74
CA ALA A 75 -3.18 -4.19 2.98
C ALA A 75 -2.39 -3.41 4.03
N LEU A 76 -1.36 -2.69 3.61
CA LEU A 76 -0.49 -1.90 4.47
C LEU A 76 -1.22 -0.69 5.06
N ILE A 77 -1.94 0.08 4.23
CA ILE A 77 -2.72 1.23 4.70
C ILE A 77 -3.84 0.76 5.64
N GLY A 78 -4.56 -0.29 5.27
CA GLY A 78 -5.58 -0.89 6.11
C GLY A 78 -5.02 -1.36 7.45
N PHE A 79 -3.83 -1.97 7.43
CA PHE A 79 -3.15 -2.41 8.65
C PHE A 79 -2.76 -1.24 9.57
N ILE A 80 -2.17 -0.17 9.02
CA ILE A 80 -1.82 1.04 9.79
C ILE A 80 -3.08 1.63 10.44
N PHE A 81 -4.19 1.66 9.72
CA PHE A 81 -5.48 2.14 10.24
C PHE A 81 -5.97 1.29 11.42
N VAL A 82 -6.00 -0.05 11.26
CA VAL A 82 -6.41 -0.98 12.32
C VAL A 82 -5.48 -0.87 13.53
N LEU A 83 -4.17 -0.76 13.30
CA LEU A 83 -3.18 -0.61 14.37
C LEU A 83 -3.38 0.71 15.14
N SER A 84 -3.69 1.79 14.43
CA SER A 84 -4.02 3.08 15.06
C SER A 84 -5.27 2.99 15.92
N MET A 85 -6.32 2.32 15.43
CA MET A 85 -7.51 2.05 16.21
C MET A 85 -7.22 1.18 17.44
N TYR A 86 -6.40 0.15 17.32
CA TYR A 86 -5.98 -0.71 18.41
C TYR A 86 -5.27 0.11 19.51
N PHE A 87 -4.34 0.97 19.15
CA PHE A 87 -3.65 1.82 20.13
C PHE A 87 -4.58 2.83 20.80
N GLY A 88 -5.50 3.45 20.04
CA GLY A 88 -6.42 4.44 20.57
C GLY A 88 -7.58 3.84 21.39
N LEU A 89 -8.25 2.80 20.87
CA LEU A 89 -9.47 2.26 21.47
C LEU A 89 -9.21 1.14 22.48
N VAL A 90 -8.26 0.24 22.18
CA VAL A 90 -8.00 -0.95 23.01
C VAL A 90 -6.98 -0.64 24.11
N GLN A 91 -5.85 -0.04 23.74
CA GLN A 91 -4.80 0.30 24.69
C GLN A 91 -4.98 1.68 25.34
N GLN A 92 -5.93 2.49 24.88
CA GLN A 92 -6.22 3.83 25.41
C GLN A 92 -4.98 4.75 25.45
N LEU A 93 -4.08 4.60 24.48
CA LEU A 93 -2.85 5.39 24.41
C LEU A 93 -3.13 6.79 23.92
N GLY A 94 -2.37 7.75 24.46
CA GLY A 94 -2.35 9.10 23.93
C GLY A 94 -1.75 9.15 22.53
N THR A 95 -2.11 10.18 21.75
CA THR A 95 -1.67 10.36 20.36
C THR A 95 -0.14 10.33 20.21
N VAL A 96 0.59 10.92 21.16
CA VAL A 96 2.06 10.97 21.16
C VAL A 96 2.66 9.58 21.34
N GLU A 97 2.11 8.81 22.28
CA GLU A 97 2.61 7.46 22.57
C GLU A 97 2.32 6.49 21.43
N ALA A 98 1.11 6.54 20.85
CA ALA A 98 0.77 5.78 19.65
C ALA A 98 1.67 6.16 18.47
N GLY A 99 1.92 7.46 18.27
CA GLY A 99 2.81 7.97 17.23
C GLY A 99 4.25 7.48 17.40
N TRP A 100 4.76 7.45 18.61
CA TRP A 100 6.11 6.95 18.90
C TRP A 100 6.25 5.45 18.61
N ARG A 101 5.23 4.66 18.92
CA ARG A 101 5.20 3.23 18.59
C ARG A 101 5.19 2.99 17.07
N LEU A 102 4.43 3.78 16.31
CA LEU A 102 4.45 3.75 14.85
C LEU A 102 5.79 4.24 14.27
N ALA A 103 6.46 5.17 14.94
CA ALA A 103 7.78 5.63 14.54
C ALA A 103 8.85 4.53 14.58
N LEU A 104 8.74 3.55 15.49
CA LEU A 104 9.61 2.37 15.51
C LEU A 104 9.50 1.55 14.23
N MET A 105 8.28 1.32 13.75
CA MET A 105 8.03 0.59 12.50
C MET A 105 8.61 1.36 11.30
N ASN A 106 8.35 2.65 11.21
CA ASN A 106 8.85 3.49 10.13
C ASN A 106 10.38 3.63 10.16
N GLY A 107 10.98 3.75 11.35
CA GLY A 107 12.43 3.79 11.52
C GLY A 107 13.10 2.49 11.06
N ALA A 108 12.55 1.34 11.41
CA ALA A 108 13.02 0.05 10.95
C ALA A 108 12.92 -0.07 9.42
N SER A 109 11.82 0.38 8.83
CA SER A 109 11.62 0.40 7.38
C SER A 109 12.65 1.28 6.66
N MET A 110 12.92 2.47 7.20
CA MET A 110 13.91 3.41 6.63
C MET A 110 15.33 2.85 6.67
N LEU A 111 15.73 2.22 7.78
CA LEU A 111 17.06 1.60 7.93
C LEU A 111 17.27 0.48 6.90
N VAL A 112 16.29 -0.42 6.78
CA VAL A 112 16.40 -1.55 5.85
C VAL A 112 16.19 -1.12 4.41
N GLY A 113 15.37 -0.12 4.13
CA GLY A 113 15.20 0.43 2.78
C GLY A 113 16.52 0.90 2.18
N GLY A 114 17.34 1.61 2.96
CA GLY A 114 18.70 2.00 2.55
C GLY A 114 19.65 0.83 2.32
N LEU A 115 19.57 -0.22 3.14
CA LEU A 115 20.37 -1.45 2.99
C LEU A 115 19.88 -2.29 1.81
N ALA A 116 18.58 -2.40 1.61
CA ALA A 116 17.97 -3.15 0.51
C ALA A 116 18.40 -2.60 -0.85
N GLY A 117 18.53 -1.27 -0.99
CA GLY A 117 19.08 -0.64 -2.19
C GLY A 117 20.49 -1.14 -2.51
N LYS A 118 21.36 -1.26 -1.50
CA LYS A 118 22.72 -1.82 -1.66
C LYS A 118 22.68 -3.33 -1.95
N MET A 119 21.75 -4.06 -1.36
CA MET A 119 21.62 -5.52 -1.55
C MET A 119 21.12 -5.87 -2.98
N MET A 120 20.42 -4.99 -3.66
CA MET A 120 19.95 -5.21 -5.03
C MET A 120 21.10 -5.45 -6.03
N HIS A 121 22.31 -5.01 -5.75
CA HIS A 121 23.50 -5.33 -6.56
C HIS A 121 23.93 -6.79 -6.47
N ARG A 122 23.52 -7.51 -5.42
CA ARG A 122 23.91 -8.92 -5.14
C ARG A 122 22.75 -9.89 -5.17
N ILE A 123 21.53 -9.41 -4.86
CA ILE A 123 20.33 -10.24 -4.69
C ILE A 123 19.27 -9.75 -5.67
N HIS A 124 18.68 -10.67 -6.42
CA HIS A 124 17.59 -10.32 -7.35
C HIS A 124 16.41 -9.72 -6.58
N ALA A 125 15.83 -8.66 -7.11
CA ALA A 125 14.70 -7.93 -6.53
C ALA A 125 13.52 -8.84 -6.12
N ARG A 126 13.27 -9.94 -6.88
CA ARG A 126 12.22 -10.93 -6.57
C ARG A 126 12.36 -11.58 -5.20
N PHE A 127 13.59 -11.86 -4.76
CA PHE A 127 13.84 -12.49 -3.46
C PHE A 127 13.70 -11.48 -2.31
N LEU A 128 14.10 -10.23 -2.53
CA LEU A 128 13.92 -9.14 -1.58
C LEU A 128 12.42 -8.85 -1.38
N ILE A 129 11.67 -8.72 -2.47
CA ILE A 129 10.22 -8.48 -2.42
C ILE A 129 9.50 -9.67 -1.79
N GLY A 130 9.79 -10.90 -2.23
CA GLY A 130 9.16 -12.10 -1.70
C GLY A 130 9.45 -12.31 -0.21
N GLY A 131 10.70 -12.15 0.21
CA GLY A 131 11.10 -12.21 1.61
C GLY A 131 10.46 -11.11 2.45
N GLY A 132 10.43 -9.88 1.95
CA GLY A 132 9.77 -8.76 2.59
C GLY A 132 8.26 -8.98 2.79
N LEU A 133 7.55 -9.47 1.77
CA LEU A 133 6.13 -9.82 1.86
C LEU A 133 5.85 -10.93 2.87
N LEU A 134 6.71 -11.96 2.92
CA LEU A 134 6.61 -13.02 3.93
C LEU A 134 6.82 -12.49 5.35
N MET A 135 7.77 -11.58 5.55
CA MET A 135 7.98 -10.92 6.85
C MET A 135 6.78 -10.07 7.25
N VAL A 136 6.21 -9.30 6.32
CA VAL A 136 5.00 -8.50 6.55
C VAL A 136 3.83 -9.41 6.93
N ALA A 137 3.58 -10.48 6.16
CA ALA A 137 2.51 -11.44 6.45
C ALA A 137 2.71 -12.10 7.81
N GLY A 138 3.91 -12.60 8.11
CA GLY A 138 4.22 -13.22 9.40
C GLY A 138 4.05 -12.27 10.58
N ALA A 139 4.48 -11.01 10.44
CA ALA A 139 4.28 -10.00 11.48
C ALA A 139 2.80 -9.67 11.68
N GLN A 140 2.00 -9.57 10.62
CA GLN A 140 0.56 -9.36 10.71
C GLN A 140 -0.15 -10.55 11.38
N PHE A 141 0.22 -11.78 11.06
CA PHE A 141 -0.29 -12.96 11.77
C PHE A 141 0.09 -12.95 13.26
N ALA A 142 1.31 -12.58 13.58
CA ALA A 142 1.73 -12.45 14.98
C ALA A 142 0.97 -11.35 15.74
N LEU A 143 0.46 -10.34 15.04
CA LEU A 143 -0.34 -9.27 15.64
C LEU A 143 -1.79 -9.68 15.90
N LEU A 144 -2.30 -10.78 15.32
CA LEU A 144 -3.63 -11.31 15.62
C LEU A 144 -3.75 -11.84 17.07
N THR A 145 -2.63 -12.11 17.73
CA THR A 145 -2.57 -12.59 19.11
C THR A 145 -2.43 -11.45 20.14
N LEU A 146 -2.67 -10.20 19.74
CA LEU A 146 -2.60 -9.06 20.65
C LEU A 146 -3.87 -8.92 21.47
N ASP A 147 -3.67 -8.76 22.79
CA ASP A 147 -4.70 -8.45 23.75
C ASP A 147 -4.53 -7.04 24.34
N ALA A 148 -5.56 -6.55 25.05
CA ALA A 148 -5.53 -5.23 25.69
C ALA A 148 -4.35 -5.06 26.67
N HIS A 149 -3.89 -6.15 27.28
CA HIS A 149 -2.80 -6.17 28.26
C HIS A 149 -1.44 -6.57 27.68
N THR A 150 -1.32 -6.65 26.36
CA THR A 150 -0.06 -7.03 25.71
C THR A 150 1.03 -6.00 26.01
N SER A 151 2.17 -6.46 26.52
CA SER A 151 3.30 -5.59 26.89
C SER A 151 3.88 -4.86 25.68
N PHE A 152 4.43 -3.68 25.92
CA PHE A 152 5.08 -2.89 24.88
C PHE A 152 6.20 -3.67 24.14
N ALA A 153 7.01 -4.44 24.90
CA ALA A 153 8.07 -5.25 24.31
C ALA A 153 7.54 -6.28 23.30
N ALA A 154 6.40 -6.91 23.62
CA ALA A 154 5.77 -7.90 22.75
C ALA A 154 5.20 -7.28 21.46
N ILE A 155 4.78 -6.02 21.49
CA ILE A 155 4.30 -5.29 20.31
C ILE A 155 5.48 -4.78 19.49
N SER A 156 6.49 -4.22 20.15
CA SER A 156 7.61 -3.52 19.51
C SER A 156 8.37 -4.41 18.52
N TRP A 157 8.72 -5.63 18.90
CA TRP A 157 9.46 -6.51 17.99
C TRP A 157 8.64 -6.87 16.73
N ARG A 158 7.31 -7.02 16.88
CA ARG A 158 6.39 -7.30 15.75
C ARG A 158 6.33 -6.11 14.81
N LEU A 159 6.27 -4.89 15.36
CA LEU A 159 6.30 -3.65 14.58
C LEU A 159 7.65 -3.47 13.85
N VAL A 160 8.75 -3.82 14.52
CA VAL A 160 10.08 -3.79 13.88
C VAL A 160 10.15 -4.78 12.73
N VAL A 161 9.73 -6.04 12.92
CA VAL A 161 9.71 -7.05 11.86
C VAL A 161 8.83 -6.62 10.68
N LEU A 162 7.67 -6.02 10.96
CA LEU A 162 6.80 -5.44 9.94
C LEU A 162 7.51 -4.34 9.16
N GLY A 163 8.15 -3.40 9.87
CA GLY A 163 8.92 -2.31 9.26
C GLY A 163 10.08 -2.80 8.41
N LEU A 164 10.83 -3.82 8.87
CA LEU A 164 11.91 -4.45 8.11
C LEU A 164 11.37 -5.06 6.80
N GLY A 165 10.26 -5.81 6.88
CA GLY A 165 9.60 -6.37 5.70
C GLY A 165 9.16 -5.31 4.70
N MET A 166 8.57 -4.20 5.18
CA MET A 166 8.20 -3.06 4.35
C MET A 166 9.41 -2.42 3.65
N GLY A 167 10.50 -2.18 4.38
CA GLY A 167 11.72 -1.62 3.80
C GLY A 167 12.29 -2.49 2.67
N LEU A 168 12.23 -3.83 2.82
CA LEU A 168 12.66 -4.78 1.80
C LEU A 168 11.77 -4.76 0.53
N VAL A 169 10.48 -4.43 0.65
CA VAL A 169 9.56 -4.33 -0.49
C VAL A 169 9.67 -2.98 -1.18
N MET A 170 9.68 -1.88 -0.42
CA MET A 170 9.63 -0.51 -0.96
C MET A 170 10.87 -0.14 -1.78
N ALA A 171 12.07 -0.52 -1.32
CA ALA A 171 13.31 -0.15 -2.00
C ALA A 171 13.43 -0.73 -3.41
N PRO A 172 13.18 -2.04 -3.66
CA PRO A 172 13.19 -2.58 -5.01
C PRO A 172 12.08 -2.01 -5.89
N MET A 173 10.89 -1.73 -5.34
CA MET A 173 9.79 -1.15 -6.10
C MET A 173 10.10 0.25 -6.62
N THR A 174 10.66 1.12 -5.77
CA THR A 174 11.07 2.47 -6.20
C THR A 174 12.21 2.43 -7.20
N ALA A 175 13.20 1.57 -7.01
CA ALA A 175 14.33 1.42 -7.93
C ALA A 175 13.89 0.93 -9.31
N THR A 176 12.99 -0.06 -9.38
CA THR A 176 12.46 -0.56 -10.66
C THR A 176 11.56 0.47 -11.35
N ALA A 177 10.77 1.24 -10.60
CA ALA A 177 9.96 2.31 -11.15
C ALA A 177 10.84 3.42 -11.78
N VAL A 178 11.92 3.82 -11.10
CA VAL A 178 12.85 4.84 -11.63
C VAL A 178 13.62 4.35 -12.85
N SER A 179 14.04 3.09 -12.87
CA SER A 179 14.77 2.51 -14.00
C SER A 179 13.90 2.28 -15.25
N ALA A 180 12.58 2.28 -15.10
CA ALA A 180 11.65 2.11 -16.22
C ALA A 180 11.38 3.43 -17.00
N VAL A 181 11.84 4.58 -16.49
CA VAL A 181 11.69 5.87 -17.16
C VAL A 181 12.87 6.08 -18.11
N PRO A 182 12.65 6.08 -19.44
CA PRO A 182 13.73 6.40 -20.38
C PRO A 182 14.12 7.87 -20.21
N TYR A 183 15.40 8.11 -19.94
CA TYR A 183 15.96 9.46 -19.96
C TYR A 183 16.08 9.89 -21.43
N HIS A 184 15.20 10.78 -21.85
CA HIS A 184 15.33 11.53 -23.12
C HIS A 184 15.98 12.87 -22.85
#